data_f1a23bcd80bbe50887635d06edbd0513
#
_entry.id   f1a23bcd80bbe50887635d06edbd0513
#
_cell.length_a   1.000
_cell.length_b   1.000
_cell.length_c   1.000
_cell.angle_alpha   90.00
_cell.angle_beta   90.00
_cell.angle_gamma   90.00
#
_symmetry.space_group_name_H-M   'P 1'
#
loop_
_entity.id
_entity.type
_entity.pdbx_description
1 polymer ?
#
loop_
_entity_poly.entity_id
_entity_poly.type
_entity_poly.pdbx_seq_one_letter_code
_entity_poly.pdbx_strand_id
1 'polypeptide(L)'
;MKKIKMMMAAALGVLVSCGSVKSGEEAIAASRESKVVVAYVTSWSEVMPDPQYMTHINYAFGHVNESFNGVKIDNEERLRQIVDLRKQKPELKVLLSIGGWGSGRFSEMAANDEYRRAFAADCDRVVKELSLIHI
;
A
#
# COMPACT_ATOMS: atom_id res chain seq x y z
N MET A 1 -71.53 28.72 -46.77
CA MET A 1 -70.84 28.28 -45.57
C MET A 1 -69.68 27.37 -46.00
N LYS A 2 -68.48 27.87 -46.17
CA LYS A 2 -67.30 27.09 -46.60
C LYS A 2 -66.44 26.74 -45.34
N LYS A 3 -66.29 25.44 -45.13
CA LYS A 3 -65.44 24.92 -44.05
C LYS A 3 -63.96 24.96 -44.50
N ILE A 4 -63.12 25.72 -43.84
CA ILE A 4 -61.67 25.74 -44.05
C ILE A 4 -61.08 24.57 -43.27
N LYS A 5 -60.47 23.63 -43.95
CA LYS A 5 -59.64 22.57 -43.35
C LYS A 5 -58.26 23.13 -43.05
N MET A 6 -57.89 23.19 -41.79
CA MET A 6 -56.54 23.54 -41.35
C MET A 6 -55.70 22.28 -41.38
N MET A 7 -54.68 22.27 -42.26
CA MET A 7 -53.65 21.21 -42.30
C MET A 7 -52.61 21.54 -41.20
N MET A 8 -52.52 20.66 -40.24
CA MET A 8 -51.43 20.67 -39.26
C MET A 8 -50.19 19.99 -39.89
N ALA A 9 -49.14 20.75 -40.13
CA ALA A 9 -47.82 20.22 -40.48
C ALA A 9 -47.10 19.77 -39.22
N ALA A 10 -46.86 18.48 -39.10
CA ALA A 10 -46.05 17.95 -38.02
C ALA A 10 -44.55 18.15 -38.36
N ALA A 11 -43.89 19.03 -37.67
CA ALA A 11 -42.46 19.18 -37.74
C ALA A 11 -41.78 18.08 -36.91
N LEU A 12 -41.13 17.17 -37.59
CA LEU A 12 -40.33 16.11 -36.98
C LEU A 12 -38.97 16.71 -36.51
N GLY A 13 -38.89 17.08 -35.25
CA GLY A 13 -37.65 17.55 -34.67
C GLY A 13 -36.69 16.37 -34.40
N VAL A 14 -35.63 16.26 -35.18
CA VAL A 14 -34.51 15.36 -34.91
C VAL A 14 -33.69 15.95 -33.74
N LEU A 15 -33.86 15.39 -32.56
CA LEU A 15 -32.99 15.67 -31.43
C LEU A 15 -31.65 14.93 -31.66
N VAL A 16 -30.67 15.65 -32.18
CA VAL A 16 -29.26 15.21 -32.13
C VAL A 16 -28.82 15.27 -30.69
N SER A 17 -28.83 14.13 -30.01
CA SER A 17 -28.20 13.97 -28.71
C SER A 17 -26.70 14.03 -28.94
N CYS A 18 -26.09 15.20 -28.66
CA CYS A 18 -24.64 15.32 -28.45
C CYS A 18 -24.30 14.57 -27.17
N GLY A 19 -24.07 13.27 -27.28
CA GLY A 19 -23.38 12.51 -26.24
C GLY A 19 -21.97 13.11 -26.10
N SER A 20 -21.71 13.74 -24.97
CA SER A 20 -20.35 14.16 -24.59
C SER A 20 -19.48 12.92 -24.63
N VAL A 21 -18.63 12.80 -25.63
CA VAL A 21 -17.52 11.86 -25.65
C VAL A 21 -16.59 12.32 -24.52
N LYS A 22 -16.66 11.66 -23.37
CA LYS A 22 -15.64 11.86 -22.35
C LYS A 22 -14.31 11.59 -23.01
N SER A 23 -13.45 12.61 -23.00
CA SER A 23 -12.18 12.59 -23.71
C SER A 23 -11.38 11.36 -23.30
N GLY A 24 -10.69 10.72 -24.25
CA GLY A 24 -9.87 9.54 -24.00
C GLY A 24 -8.79 9.73 -22.92
N GLU A 25 -8.51 10.96 -22.53
CA GLU A 25 -7.62 11.32 -21.43
C GLU A 25 -8.15 10.86 -20.04
N GLU A 26 -9.48 10.95 -19.78
CA GLU A 26 -10.04 10.42 -18.52
C GLU A 26 -10.00 8.89 -18.46
N ALA A 27 -10.18 8.21 -19.61
CA ALA A 27 -10.06 6.76 -19.69
C ALA A 27 -8.61 6.28 -19.55
N ILE A 28 -7.64 7.05 -20.07
CA ILE A 28 -6.19 6.78 -19.93
C ILE A 28 -5.73 7.07 -18.49
N ALA A 29 -6.29 8.07 -17.81
CA ALA A 29 -6.00 8.34 -16.40
C ALA A 29 -6.51 7.22 -15.48
N ALA A 30 -7.67 6.60 -15.79
CA ALA A 30 -8.22 5.49 -15.02
C ALA A 30 -7.47 4.16 -15.23
N SER A 31 -6.71 4.00 -16.30
CA SER A 31 -5.92 2.80 -16.62
C SER A 31 -4.44 2.90 -16.24
N ARG A 32 -4.02 3.98 -15.55
CA ARG A 32 -2.72 3.99 -14.91
C ARG A 32 -2.77 3.04 -13.71
N GLU A 33 -2.48 1.76 -13.95
CA GLU A 33 -2.05 0.86 -12.89
C GLU A 33 -0.97 1.61 -12.10
N SER A 34 -1.27 1.91 -10.85
CA SER A 34 -0.31 2.59 -9.98
C SER A 34 0.89 1.68 -9.85
N LYS A 35 2.00 2.05 -10.46
CA LYS A 35 3.24 1.26 -10.40
C LYS A 35 3.62 1.06 -8.94
N VAL A 36 3.88 -0.19 -8.57
CA VAL A 36 4.40 -0.51 -7.24
C VAL A 36 5.91 -0.30 -7.27
N VAL A 37 6.39 0.57 -6.40
CA VAL A 37 7.82 0.84 -6.19
C VAL A 37 8.15 0.47 -4.76
N VAL A 38 8.97 -0.58 -4.58
CA VAL A 38 9.40 -1.09 -3.29
C VAL A 38 10.85 -0.70 -3.04
N ALA A 39 11.11 -0.04 -1.93
CA ALA A 39 12.46 0.31 -1.51
C ALA A 39 12.84 -0.45 -0.23
N TYR A 40 14.10 -0.89 -0.13
CA TYR A 40 14.67 -1.36 1.13
C TYR A 40 15.37 -0.20 1.85
N VAL A 41 15.10 -0.06 3.14
CA VAL A 41 15.78 0.89 4.02
C VAL A 41 16.39 0.12 5.18
N THR A 42 17.70 0.22 5.31
CA THR A 42 18.43 -0.53 6.34
C THR A 42 18.50 0.21 7.67
N SER A 43 18.59 -0.56 8.76
CA SER A 43 18.68 -0.04 10.13
C SER A 43 19.92 0.83 10.41
N TRP A 44 20.97 0.64 9.61
CA TRP A 44 22.24 1.35 9.71
C TRP A 44 22.42 2.50 8.71
N SER A 45 21.48 2.68 7.78
CA SER A 45 21.53 3.81 6.84
C SER A 45 21.14 5.10 7.56
N GLU A 46 21.93 6.15 7.38
CA GLU A 46 21.62 7.48 7.91
C GLU A 46 20.71 8.29 6.96
N VAL A 47 20.57 7.84 5.71
CA VAL A 47 19.79 8.56 4.69
C VAL A 47 18.32 8.35 4.92
N MET A 48 17.55 9.44 5.06
CA MET A 48 16.09 9.41 5.07
C MET A 48 15.58 9.36 3.62
N PRO A 49 14.82 8.34 3.23
CA PRO A 49 14.28 8.27 1.87
C PRO A 49 13.18 9.30 1.63
N ASP A 50 13.07 9.80 0.39
CA ASP A 50 11.94 10.63 -0.01
C ASP A 50 10.74 9.72 -0.35
N PRO A 51 9.64 9.79 0.42
CA PRO A 51 8.50 8.91 0.24
C PRO A 51 7.77 9.13 -1.10
N GLN A 52 7.98 10.26 -1.80
CA GLN A 52 7.29 10.55 -3.06
C GLN A 52 7.65 9.55 -4.17
N TYR A 53 8.84 8.96 -4.12
CA TYR A 53 9.34 8.05 -5.15
C TYR A 53 9.01 6.58 -4.94
N MET A 54 8.33 6.22 -3.84
CA MET A 54 8.04 4.83 -3.51
C MET A 54 6.63 4.63 -2.97
N THR A 55 6.10 3.43 -3.14
CA THR A 55 4.80 3.02 -2.61
C THR A 55 4.94 2.15 -1.36
N HIS A 56 6.07 1.44 -1.24
CA HIS A 56 6.36 0.53 -0.14
C HIS A 56 7.79 0.72 0.34
N ILE A 57 7.98 0.64 1.66
CA ILE A 57 9.29 0.54 2.28
C ILE A 57 9.38 -0.77 3.06
N ASN A 58 10.38 -1.58 2.75
CA ASN A 58 10.78 -2.73 3.55
C ASN A 58 11.93 -2.30 4.46
N TYR A 59 11.65 -2.18 5.75
CA TYR A 59 12.68 -1.90 6.73
C TYR A 59 13.51 -3.15 7.02
N ALA A 60 14.79 -3.06 6.95
CA ALA A 60 15.72 -4.16 7.09
C ALA A 60 16.72 -3.90 8.26
N PHE A 61 16.67 -4.65 9.37
CA PHE A 61 15.95 -5.88 9.52
C PHE A 61 15.33 -6.02 10.92
N GLY A 62 14.37 -6.95 11.04
CA GLY A 62 14.04 -7.61 12.28
C GLY A 62 14.64 -9.02 12.31
N HIS A 63 14.76 -9.61 13.47
CA HIS A 63 15.33 -10.95 13.68
C HIS A 63 14.49 -11.74 14.67
N VAL A 64 14.61 -13.07 14.64
CA VAL A 64 14.13 -13.88 15.76
C VAL A 64 14.96 -13.54 17.00
N ASN A 65 14.30 -13.24 18.12
CA ASN A 65 14.97 -12.89 19.36
C ASN A 65 15.77 -14.05 19.96
N GLU A 66 16.54 -13.80 21.02
CA GLU A 66 17.41 -14.79 21.64
C GLU A 66 16.66 -15.93 22.35
N SER A 67 15.39 -15.68 22.71
CA SER A 67 14.49 -16.67 23.32
C SER A 67 13.68 -17.46 22.31
N PHE A 68 13.90 -17.27 21.02
CA PHE A 68 13.23 -17.92 19.88
C PHE A 68 11.72 -17.68 19.78
N ASN A 69 11.16 -16.76 20.53
CA ASN A 69 9.72 -16.59 20.72
C ASN A 69 9.19 -15.19 20.39
N GLY A 70 10.02 -14.32 19.82
CA GLY A 70 9.60 -12.98 19.47
C GLY A 70 10.52 -12.30 18.45
N VAL A 71 10.20 -11.08 18.11
CA VAL A 71 10.89 -10.24 17.14
C VAL A 71 11.83 -9.29 17.86
N LYS A 72 13.08 -9.25 17.42
CA LYS A 72 14.05 -8.20 17.75
C LYS A 72 14.19 -7.29 16.54
N ILE A 73 13.98 -6.00 16.72
CA ILE A 73 14.13 -5.00 15.65
C ILE A 73 15.45 -4.28 15.81
N ASP A 74 16.23 -4.24 14.74
CA ASP A 74 17.41 -3.42 14.71
C ASP A 74 17.03 -1.95 14.56
N ASN A 75 17.46 -1.12 15.52
CA ASN A 75 17.19 0.31 15.53
C ASN A 75 15.70 0.66 15.35
N GLU A 76 14.88 0.27 16.33
CA GLU A 76 13.43 0.51 16.30
C GLU A 76 13.07 2.00 16.19
N GLU A 77 13.88 2.90 16.78
CA GLU A 77 13.65 4.34 16.66
C GLU A 77 13.68 4.80 15.21
N ARG A 78 14.63 4.30 14.43
CA ARG A 78 14.70 4.58 13.01
C ARG A 78 13.49 4.00 12.24
N LEU A 79 13.03 2.81 12.60
CA LEU A 79 11.80 2.27 12.01
C LEU A 79 10.61 3.20 12.27
N ARG A 80 10.48 3.76 13.48
CA ARG A 80 9.44 4.74 13.81
C ARG A 80 9.56 6.01 12.95
N GLN A 81 10.78 6.51 12.72
CA GLN A 81 11.01 7.64 11.81
C GLN A 81 10.59 7.32 10.36
N ILE A 82 10.84 6.11 9.89
CA ILE A 82 10.38 5.64 8.56
C ILE A 82 8.85 5.56 8.50
N VAL A 83 8.21 5.06 9.54
CA VAL A 83 6.73 5.05 9.64
C VAL A 83 6.16 6.47 9.61
N ASP A 84 6.81 7.42 10.24
CA ASP A 84 6.42 8.83 10.28
C ASP A 84 6.43 9.52 8.91
N LEU A 85 7.09 8.94 7.90
CA LEU A 85 6.99 9.42 6.51
C LEU A 85 5.56 9.38 5.95
N ARG A 86 4.67 8.61 6.57
CA ARG A 86 3.23 8.62 6.27
C ARG A 86 2.58 9.97 6.54
N LYS A 87 3.15 10.83 7.37
CA LYS A 87 2.69 12.20 7.57
C LYS A 87 2.81 13.02 6.28
N GLN A 88 3.76 12.65 5.39
CA GLN A 88 3.98 13.29 4.09
C GLN A 88 3.27 12.53 2.96
N LYS A 89 3.12 11.21 3.08
CA LYS A 89 2.48 10.33 2.10
C LYS A 89 1.63 9.27 2.82
N PRO A 90 0.35 9.55 3.10
CA PRO A 90 -0.52 8.68 3.90
C PRO A 90 -0.70 7.26 3.35
N GLU A 91 -0.64 7.10 2.03
CA GLU A 91 -0.75 5.81 1.34
C GLU A 91 0.54 4.97 1.36
N LEU A 92 1.65 5.51 1.88
CA LEU A 92 2.91 4.77 1.99
C LEU A 92 2.75 3.54 2.89
N LYS A 93 3.17 2.41 2.38
CA LYS A 93 3.15 1.14 3.12
C LYS A 93 4.54 0.85 3.68
N VAL A 94 4.61 0.61 4.98
CA VAL A 94 5.86 0.27 5.67
C VAL A 94 5.77 -1.15 6.21
N LEU A 95 6.75 -1.97 5.90
CA LEU A 95 6.87 -3.37 6.27
C LEU A 95 8.16 -3.59 7.04
N LEU A 96 8.18 -4.59 7.91
CA LEU A 96 9.40 -5.09 8.55
C LEU A 96 9.84 -6.37 7.83
N SER A 97 11.04 -6.36 7.28
CA SER A 97 11.68 -7.55 6.74
C SER A 97 12.37 -8.29 7.88
N ILE A 98 11.93 -9.53 8.17
CA ILE A 98 12.51 -10.35 9.23
C ILE A 98 13.47 -11.38 8.61
N GLY A 99 14.73 -11.37 9.05
CA GLY A 99 15.78 -12.24 8.52
C GLY A 99 16.96 -11.44 7.99
N GLY A 100 17.41 -11.78 6.80
CA GLY A 100 18.56 -11.19 6.14
C GLY A 100 19.84 -12.04 6.30
N TRP A 101 20.92 -11.61 5.64
CA TRP A 101 22.19 -12.30 5.69
C TRP A 101 22.76 -12.36 7.10
N GLY A 102 23.18 -13.55 7.53
CA GLY A 102 23.69 -13.77 8.89
C GLY A 102 22.60 -13.91 9.97
N SER A 103 21.32 -13.77 9.62
CA SER A 103 20.22 -14.01 10.56
C SER A 103 20.08 -15.50 10.86
N GLY A 104 19.96 -15.88 12.14
CA GLY A 104 19.77 -17.24 12.61
C GLY A 104 18.50 -17.43 13.41
N ARG A 105 18.44 -18.52 14.17
CA ARG A 105 17.38 -18.87 15.14
C ARG A 105 16.03 -19.27 14.53
N PHE A 106 15.87 -19.27 13.21
CA PHE A 106 14.63 -19.68 12.56
C PHE A 106 14.35 -21.18 12.75
N SER A 107 15.39 -22.03 12.70
CA SER A 107 15.25 -23.47 12.90
C SER A 107 14.77 -23.79 14.31
N GLU A 108 15.35 -23.15 15.32
CA GLU A 108 15.00 -23.34 16.72
C GLU A 108 13.58 -22.84 17.00
N MET A 109 13.24 -21.67 16.49
CA MET A 109 11.88 -21.13 16.58
C MET A 109 10.88 -22.04 15.90
N ALA A 110 11.19 -22.52 14.69
CA ALA A 110 10.28 -23.34 13.89
C ALA A 110 10.11 -24.76 14.45
N ALA A 111 11.11 -25.31 15.12
CA ALA A 111 11.08 -26.67 15.68
C ALA A 111 10.15 -26.85 16.89
N ASN A 112 9.75 -25.74 17.56
CA ASN A 112 8.94 -25.77 18.77
C ASN A 112 7.59 -25.06 18.53
N ASP A 113 6.48 -25.76 18.87
CA ASP A 113 5.13 -25.24 18.67
C ASP A 113 4.82 -24.00 19.52
N GLU A 114 5.34 -23.93 20.73
CA GLU A 114 5.16 -22.79 21.62
C GLU A 114 5.90 -21.58 21.07
N TYR A 115 7.15 -21.75 20.62
CA TYR A 115 7.92 -20.67 20.02
C TYR A 115 7.28 -20.13 18.74
N ARG A 116 6.78 -21.01 17.86
CA ARG A 116 6.07 -20.57 16.65
C ARG A 116 4.84 -19.72 16.97
N ARG A 117 4.03 -20.15 17.96
CA ARG A 117 2.84 -19.40 18.36
C ARG A 117 3.21 -18.07 19.00
N ALA A 118 4.20 -18.06 19.88
CA ALA A 118 4.66 -16.84 20.54
C ALA A 118 5.28 -15.85 19.53
N PHE A 119 6.11 -16.35 18.62
CA PHE A 119 6.70 -15.52 17.55
C PHE A 119 5.63 -14.91 16.64
N ALA A 120 4.62 -15.68 16.22
CA ALA A 120 3.53 -15.18 15.41
C ALA A 120 2.71 -14.10 16.15
N ALA A 121 2.43 -14.31 17.44
CA ALA A 121 1.74 -13.32 18.27
C ALA A 121 2.56 -12.04 18.45
N ASP A 122 3.88 -12.17 18.56
CA ASP A 122 4.76 -11.02 18.67
C ASP A 122 4.89 -10.26 17.34
N CYS A 123 4.89 -10.94 16.19
CA CYS A 123 4.79 -10.31 14.88
C CYS A 123 3.50 -9.47 14.76
N ASP A 124 2.35 -10.01 15.18
CA ASP A 124 1.08 -9.28 15.17
C ASP A 124 1.12 -8.05 16.09
N ARG A 125 1.72 -8.17 17.28
CA ARG A 125 1.95 -7.05 18.19
C ARG A 125 2.78 -5.97 17.52
N VAL A 126 3.92 -6.32 16.94
CA VAL A 126 4.84 -5.38 16.26
C VAL A 126 4.13 -4.65 15.11
N VAL A 127 3.37 -5.37 14.30
CA VAL A 127 2.59 -4.78 13.19
C VAL A 127 1.61 -3.72 13.72
N LYS A 128 0.91 -4.02 14.81
CA LYS A 128 -0.10 -3.12 15.41
C LYS A 128 0.55 -1.93 16.10
N GLU A 129 1.56 -2.15 16.93
CA GLU A 129 2.20 -1.09 17.72
C GLU A 129 2.99 -0.11 16.85
N LEU A 130 3.63 -0.59 15.79
CA LEU A 130 4.42 0.25 14.89
C LEU A 130 3.65 0.68 13.64
N SER A 131 2.35 0.37 13.57
CA SER A 131 1.51 0.71 12.42
C SER A 131 2.08 0.22 11.08
N LEU A 132 2.67 -0.96 11.07
CA LEU A 132 3.15 -1.59 9.85
C LEU A 132 1.99 -2.19 9.07
N ILE A 133 2.24 -2.58 7.83
CA ILE A 133 1.27 -3.40 7.10
C ILE A 133 1.71 -4.87 7.10
N HIS A 134 0.72 -5.75 7.10
CA HIS A 134 0.89 -7.17 6.83
C HIS A 134 0.46 -7.44 5.39
N ILE A 135 1.29 -8.16 4.63
CA ILE A 135 0.97 -8.61 3.28
C ILE A 135 0.78 -10.11 3.30
#